data_55e42f1ec4f2860b797bfa5d41cca790
#
_entry.id   55e42f1ec4f2860b797bfa5d41cca790
#
_cell.length_a   1.000
_cell.length_b   1.000
_cell.length_c   1.000
_cell.angle_alpha   90.00
_cell.angle_beta   90.00
_cell.angle_gamma   90.00
#
_symmetry.space_group_name_H-M   'P 1'
#
loop_
_entity.id
_entity.type
_entity.pdbx_description
1 polymer ?
#
loop_
_entity_poly.entity_id
_entity_poly.type
_entity_poly.pdbx_seq_one_letter_code
_entity_poly.pdbx_strand_id
1 'polypeptide(L)'
;QAMTYAQMLDVKFAYSSNGEGFAEHDFLTGKECTFAMDEFPTKEELIERYKSEANDGSGLNEQELSVIEQPFCTGQNIFPPRYYQRNAVNRTVGAIAKGQNRVLLVMATGTGKTYTAFQIVWRLLKSGLKKKVLYLADRNILVDQSIQQDFKPLEKVTHKIDYSKDKNH
;
A
#
# COMPACT_ATOMS: atom_id res chain seq x y z
N GLN A 1 19.17 -0.10 -16.02
CA GLN A 1 17.83 -0.68 -16.20
C GLN A 1 17.23 -1.18 -14.88
N ALA A 2 17.92 -2.03 -14.11
CA ALA A 2 17.41 -2.56 -12.82
C ALA A 2 16.98 -1.44 -11.87
N MET A 3 17.79 -0.42 -11.68
CA MET A 3 17.48 0.74 -10.84
C MET A 3 16.24 1.50 -11.34
N THR A 4 16.09 1.72 -12.64
CA THR A 4 14.92 2.39 -13.21
C THR A 4 13.64 1.60 -12.95
N TYR A 5 13.68 0.28 -13.15
CA TYR A 5 12.54 -0.59 -12.83
C TYR A 5 12.22 -0.62 -11.34
N ALA A 6 13.25 -0.68 -10.50
CA ALA A 6 13.08 -0.64 -9.05
C ALA A 6 12.39 0.64 -8.57
N GLN A 7 12.78 1.80 -9.11
CA GLN A 7 12.13 3.08 -8.83
C GLN A 7 10.67 3.11 -9.31
N MET A 8 10.39 2.59 -10.52
CA MET A 8 9.02 2.50 -11.03
C MET A 8 8.14 1.60 -10.17
N LEU A 9 8.69 0.50 -9.66
CA LEU A 9 7.99 -0.47 -8.82
C LEU A 9 7.99 -0.11 -7.34
N ASP A 10 8.71 0.95 -6.95
CA ASP A 10 8.90 1.40 -5.56
C ASP A 10 9.45 0.29 -4.64
N VAL A 11 10.35 -0.54 -5.19
CA VAL A 11 11.08 -1.53 -4.39
C VAL A 11 12.33 -0.91 -3.78
N LYS A 12 12.74 -1.41 -2.63
CA LYS A 12 13.81 -0.80 -1.81
C LYS A 12 15.19 -1.36 -2.12
N PHE A 13 15.25 -2.53 -2.72
CA PHE A 13 16.49 -3.18 -3.11
C PHE A 13 16.42 -3.58 -4.58
N ALA A 14 17.42 -3.24 -5.35
CA ALA A 14 17.56 -3.64 -6.74
C ALA A 14 18.81 -4.49 -6.93
N TYR A 15 18.66 -5.57 -7.69
CA TYR A 15 19.74 -6.51 -7.96
C TYR A 15 19.99 -6.63 -9.44
N SER A 16 21.25 -6.76 -9.79
CA SER A 16 21.70 -7.19 -11.11
C SER A 16 22.72 -8.32 -10.97
N SER A 17 22.75 -9.25 -11.91
CA SER A 17 23.69 -10.37 -11.91
C SER A 17 24.27 -10.59 -13.30
N ASN A 18 25.52 -11.02 -13.33
CA ASN A 18 26.23 -11.50 -14.53
C ASN A 18 26.36 -13.04 -14.54
N GLY A 19 25.78 -13.74 -13.58
CA GLY A 19 25.89 -15.19 -13.41
C GLY A 19 27.05 -15.63 -12.51
N GLU A 20 27.94 -14.75 -12.10
CA GLU A 20 29.06 -15.03 -11.18
C GLU A 20 28.80 -14.46 -9.77
N GLY A 21 27.98 -13.41 -9.69
CA GLY A 21 27.62 -12.75 -8.45
C GLY A 21 26.48 -11.78 -8.66
N PHE A 22 26.15 -11.04 -7.60
CA PHE A 22 25.12 -10.00 -7.58
C PHE A 22 25.74 -8.64 -7.28
N ALA A 23 25.21 -7.60 -7.94
CA ALA A 23 25.38 -6.22 -7.53
C ALA A 23 24.03 -5.73 -6.99
N GLU A 24 24.02 -5.25 -5.75
CA GLU A 24 22.87 -4.67 -5.08
C GLU A 24 22.96 -3.14 -5.06
N HIS A 25 21.84 -2.48 -5.30
CA HIS A 25 21.64 -1.08 -4.96
C HIS A 25 20.53 -0.98 -3.90
N ASP A 26 20.88 -0.47 -2.73
CA ASP A 26 19.98 -0.23 -1.63
C ASP A 26 19.45 1.21 -1.67
N PHE A 27 18.16 1.37 -1.99
CA PHE A 27 17.50 2.69 -2.07
C PHE A 27 17.20 3.31 -0.70
N LEU A 28 17.33 2.57 0.40
CA LEU A 28 17.14 3.11 1.75
C LEU A 28 18.38 3.91 2.19
N THR A 29 19.55 3.34 1.93
CA THR A 29 20.85 3.91 2.35
C THR A 29 21.60 4.60 1.22
N GLY A 30 21.24 4.33 -0.04
CA GLY A 30 21.97 4.75 -1.22
C GLY A 30 23.29 4.00 -1.47
N LYS A 31 23.54 2.93 -0.72
CA LYS A 31 24.76 2.12 -0.83
C LYS A 31 24.66 1.10 -1.94
N GLU A 32 25.80 0.77 -2.50
CA GLU A 32 25.98 -0.32 -3.46
C GLU A 32 26.96 -1.35 -2.87
N CYS A 33 26.64 -2.62 -3.05
CA CYS A 33 27.51 -3.72 -2.67
C CYS A 33 27.46 -4.84 -3.70
N THR A 34 28.48 -5.70 -3.67
CA THR A 34 28.56 -6.91 -4.50
C THR A 34 28.81 -8.11 -3.61
N PHE A 35 28.22 -9.26 -3.96
CA PHE A 35 28.39 -10.50 -3.22
C PHE A 35 28.28 -11.71 -4.15
N ALA A 36 28.76 -12.84 -3.70
CA ALA A 36 28.76 -14.10 -4.45
C ALA A 36 27.34 -14.64 -4.62
N MET A 37 27.16 -15.61 -5.53
CA MET A 37 25.85 -16.19 -5.85
C MET A 37 25.20 -16.90 -4.66
N ASP A 38 25.98 -17.44 -3.75
CA ASP A 38 25.55 -18.15 -2.53
C ASP A 38 25.32 -17.22 -1.33
N GLU A 39 25.67 -15.94 -1.46
CA GLU A 39 25.51 -14.92 -0.41
C GLU A 39 24.28 -14.02 -0.61
N PHE A 40 23.33 -14.44 -1.47
CA PHE A 40 22.12 -13.63 -1.70
C PHE A 40 21.32 -13.48 -0.39
N PRO A 41 20.96 -12.23 0.00
CA PRO A 41 20.29 -11.97 1.29
C PRO A 41 18.95 -12.68 1.37
N THR A 42 18.66 -13.24 2.54
CA THR A 42 17.37 -13.87 2.83
C THR A 42 16.25 -12.82 2.92
N LYS A 43 15.01 -13.27 2.82
CA LYS A 43 13.85 -12.39 2.98
C LYS A 43 13.85 -11.73 4.37
N GLU A 44 14.24 -12.47 5.39
CA GLU A 44 14.29 -12.04 6.77
C GLU A 44 15.33 -10.92 6.97
N GLU A 45 16.51 -11.07 6.38
CA GLU A 45 17.56 -10.03 6.39
C GLU A 45 17.11 -8.76 5.66
N LEU A 46 16.46 -8.88 4.51
CA LEU A 46 15.93 -7.72 3.78
C LEU A 46 14.83 -7.00 4.55
N ILE A 47 13.96 -7.74 5.25
CA ILE A 47 12.92 -7.16 6.11
C ILE A 47 13.56 -6.42 7.28
N GLU A 48 14.57 -7.00 7.91
CA GLU A 48 15.27 -6.38 9.05
C GLU A 48 15.98 -5.09 8.61
N ARG A 49 16.68 -5.12 7.48
CA ARG A 49 17.30 -3.92 6.89
C ARG A 49 16.25 -2.86 6.56
N TYR A 50 15.13 -3.27 6.00
CA TYR A 50 14.03 -2.33 5.71
C TYR A 50 13.47 -1.70 6.99
N LYS A 51 13.30 -2.48 8.05
CA LYS A 51 12.81 -1.98 9.34
C LYS A 51 13.77 -1.01 10.01
N SER A 52 15.08 -1.31 9.98
CA SER A 52 16.09 -0.50 10.63
C SER A 52 16.40 0.81 9.91
N GLU A 53 16.41 0.81 8.59
CA GLU A 53 16.81 1.96 7.77
C GLU A 53 15.63 2.80 7.26
N ALA A 54 14.40 2.30 7.39
CA ALA A 54 13.23 3.08 6.98
C ALA A 54 13.09 4.37 7.83
N ASN A 55 12.50 5.40 7.25
CA ASN A 55 12.32 6.70 7.91
C ASN A 55 13.64 7.41 8.28
N ASP A 56 14.57 7.49 7.33
CA ASP A 56 15.88 8.16 7.52
C ASP A 56 16.70 7.56 8.68
N GLY A 57 16.62 6.23 8.85
CA GLY A 57 17.32 5.49 9.89
C GLY A 57 16.65 5.50 11.26
N SER A 58 15.47 6.10 11.41
CA SER A 58 14.71 6.03 12.67
C SER A 58 13.97 4.70 12.89
N GLY A 59 13.96 3.85 11.86
CA GLY A 59 13.20 2.61 11.85
C GLY A 59 11.69 2.82 11.67
N LEU A 60 10.93 1.73 11.71
CA LEU A 60 9.47 1.73 11.65
C LEU A 60 8.89 1.53 13.04
N ASN A 61 7.91 2.36 13.41
CA ASN A 61 7.15 2.15 14.64
C ASN A 61 6.12 1.01 14.48
N GLU A 62 5.54 0.52 15.59
CA GLU A 62 4.58 -0.59 15.58
C GLU A 62 3.35 -0.31 14.70
N GLN A 63 2.86 0.92 14.68
CA GLN A 63 1.71 1.30 13.86
C GLN A 63 2.04 1.27 12.36
N GLU A 64 3.21 1.77 11.98
CA GLU A 64 3.70 1.72 10.60
C GLU A 64 3.89 0.27 10.14
N LEU A 65 4.48 -0.57 10.99
CA LEU A 65 4.64 -2.00 10.72
C LEU A 65 3.27 -2.67 10.53
N SER A 66 2.32 -2.47 11.45
CA SER A 66 1.00 -3.11 11.38
C SER A 66 0.26 -2.80 10.09
N VAL A 67 0.37 -1.57 9.58
CA VAL A 67 -0.27 -1.17 8.32
C VAL A 67 0.48 -1.69 7.10
N ILE A 68 1.82 -1.67 7.15
CA ILE A 68 2.67 -2.13 6.04
C ILE A 68 2.56 -3.65 5.88
N GLU A 69 2.52 -4.39 6.97
CA GLU A 69 2.37 -5.85 6.98
C GLU A 69 0.94 -6.33 6.68
N GLN A 70 -0.07 -5.44 6.83
CA GLN A 70 -1.46 -5.83 6.54
C GLN A 70 -1.62 -6.22 5.06
N PRO A 71 -2.04 -7.46 4.76
CA PRO A 71 -2.20 -7.92 3.39
C PRO A 71 -3.34 -7.19 2.66
N PHE A 72 -3.23 -7.16 1.34
CA PHE A 72 -4.33 -6.74 0.48
C PHE A 72 -5.54 -7.66 0.66
N CYS A 73 -6.73 -7.09 0.54
CA CYS A 73 -7.94 -7.90 0.46
C CYS A 73 -7.95 -8.66 -0.86
N THR A 74 -7.98 -9.99 -0.76
CA THR A 74 -8.09 -10.91 -1.90
C THR A 74 -9.20 -11.92 -1.63
N GLY A 75 -9.83 -12.47 -2.67
CA GLY A 75 -10.91 -13.44 -2.53
C GLY A 75 -11.44 -13.91 -3.88
N GLN A 76 -12.50 -14.73 -3.90
CA GLN A 76 -13.01 -15.35 -5.14
C GLN A 76 -13.35 -14.35 -6.26
N ASN A 77 -13.73 -13.11 -5.93
CA ASN A 77 -14.07 -12.06 -6.89
C ASN A 77 -13.23 -10.79 -6.72
N ILE A 78 -12.10 -10.87 -6.00
CA ILE A 78 -11.23 -9.73 -5.74
C ILE A 78 -9.86 -10.08 -6.33
N PHE A 79 -9.56 -9.47 -7.47
CA PHE A 79 -8.28 -9.66 -8.12
C PHE A 79 -7.14 -8.99 -7.34
N PRO A 80 -5.92 -9.55 -7.40
CA PRO A 80 -4.76 -8.89 -6.82
C PRO A 80 -4.53 -7.53 -7.49
N PRO A 81 -4.02 -6.54 -6.74
CA PRO A 81 -3.79 -5.20 -7.28
C PRO A 81 -2.73 -5.25 -8.39
N ARG A 82 -2.95 -4.47 -9.45
CA ARG A 82 -1.93 -4.21 -10.46
C ARG A 82 -0.76 -3.44 -9.82
N TYR A 83 0.44 -3.48 -10.43
CA TYR A 83 1.64 -2.88 -9.86
C TYR A 83 1.46 -1.41 -9.46
N TYR A 84 0.83 -0.59 -10.31
CA TYR A 84 0.60 0.83 -10.01
C TYR A 84 -0.42 1.06 -8.89
N GLN A 85 -1.44 0.20 -8.78
CA GLN A 85 -2.39 0.21 -7.66
C GLN A 85 -1.70 -0.19 -6.35
N ARG A 86 -0.85 -1.23 -6.40
CA ARG A 86 -0.04 -1.65 -5.26
C ARG A 86 0.84 -0.51 -4.76
N ASN A 87 1.56 0.18 -5.66
CA ASN A 87 2.38 1.33 -5.32
C ASN A 87 1.55 2.45 -4.70
N ALA A 88 0.41 2.81 -5.32
CA ALA A 88 -0.47 3.84 -4.81
C ALA A 88 -0.97 3.52 -3.39
N VAL A 89 -1.43 2.28 -3.15
CA VAL A 89 -1.90 1.83 -1.83
C VAL A 89 -0.75 1.84 -0.82
N ASN A 90 0.41 1.23 -1.13
CA ASN A 90 1.54 1.14 -0.22
C ASN A 90 2.06 2.53 0.19
N ARG A 91 2.24 3.44 -0.77
CA ARG A 91 2.68 4.81 -0.50
C ARG A 91 1.66 5.58 0.34
N THR A 92 0.36 5.40 0.06
CA THR A 92 -0.69 6.09 0.81
C THR A 92 -0.75 5.60 2.26
N VAL A 93 -0.78 4.29 2.48
CA VAL A 93 -0.87 3.75 3.85
C VAL A 93 0.39 4.02 4.64
N GLY A 94 1.57 3.96 4.01
CA GLY A 94 2.84 4.35 4.64
C GLY A 94 2.87 5.83 5.02
N ALA A 95 2.40 6.72 4.13
CA ALA A 95 2.31 8.15 4.42
C ALA A 95 1.36 8.43 5.60
N ILE A 96 0.20 7.76 5.65
CA ILE A 96 -0.76 7.90 6.76
C ILE A 96 -0.18 7.36 8.06
N ALA A 97 0.53 6.22 8.02
CA ALA A 97 1.20 5.64 9.18
C ALA A 97 2.23 6.61 9.78
N LYS A 98 2.99 7.28 8.91
CA LYS A 98 3.96 8.33 9.28
C LYS A 98 3.33 9.66 9.71
N GLY A 99 2.01 9.71 9.90
CA GLY A 99 1.29 10.88 10.39
C GLY A 99 0.98 11.95 9.33
N GLN A 100 1.13 11.65 8.04
CA GLN A 100 0.71 12.60 7.00
C GLN A 100 -0.81 12.73 6.97
N ASN A 101 -1.30 13.98 7.00
CA ASN A 101 -2.73 14.28 7.07
C ASN A 101 -3.39 14.40 5.69
N ARG A 102 -2.62 14.50 4.62
CA ARG A 102 -3.12 14.69 3.25
C ARG A 102 -2.29 13.89 2.27
N VAL A 103 -2.98 13.17 1.39
CA VAL A 103 -2.37 12.43 0.28
C VAL A 103 -3.19 12.69 -0.97
N LEU A 104 -2.54 12.99 -2.08
CA LEU A 104 -3.18 13.13 -3.39
C LEU A 104 -2.79 11.96 -4.29
N LEU A 105 -3.78 11.23 -4.79
CA LEU A 105 -3.60 10.22 -5.82
C LEU A 105 -4.23 10.69 -7.13
N VAL A 106 -3.42 10.80 -8.17
CA VAL A 106 -3.88 11.13 -9.52
C VAL A 106 -3.89 9.85 -10.35
N MET A 107 -5.09 9.43 -10.75
CA MET A 107 -5.30 8.18 -11.49
C MET A 107 -6.27 8.43 -12.65
N ALA A 108 -5.95 7.91 -13.84
CA ALA A 108 -6.80 8.02 -15.02
C ALA A 108 -8.15 7.28 -14.87
N THR A 109 -9.12 7.60 -15.70
CA THR A 109 -10.40 6.88 -15.75
C THR A 109 -10.16 5.41 -16.15
N GLY A 110 -10.88 4.49 -15.52
CA GLY A 110 -10.74 3.04 -15.78
C GLY A 110 -9.54 2.35 -15.14
N THR A 111 -8.69 3.06 -14.39
CA THR A 111 -7.52 2.46 -13.73
C THR A 111 -7.82 1.84 -12.35
N GLY A 112 -9.09 1.80 -11.94
CA GLY A 112 -9.52 1.20 -10.67
C GLY A 112 -9.32 2.12 -9.46
N LYS A 113 -9.70 3.41 -9.59
CA LYS A 113 -9.67 4.38 -8.46
C LYS A 113 -10.44 3.87 -7.25
N THR A 114 -11.67 3.37 -7.45
CA THR A 114 -12.53 2.85 -6.39
C THR A 114 -11.90 1.64 -5.71
N TYR A 115 -11.37 0.70 -6.50
CA TYR A 115 -10.63 -0.44 -5.99
C TYR A 115 -9.40 -0.03 -5.15
N THR A 116 -8.64 0.95 -5.63
CA THR A 116 -7.48 1.49 -4.89
C THR A 116 -7.90 2.12 -3.57
N ALA A 117 -8.98 2.93 -3.58
CA ALA A 117 -9.55 3.51 -2.36
C ALA A 117 -10.03 2.43 -1.38
N PHE A 118 -10.72 1.39 -1.88
CA PHE A 118 -11.13 0.25 -1.07
C PHE A 118 -9.95 -0.45 -0.39
N GLN A 119 -8.88 -0.75 -1.12
CA GLN A 119 -7.70 -1.42 -0.55
C GLN A 119 -7.00 -0.56 0.52
N ILE A 120 -6.96 0.76 0.34
CA ILE A 120 -6.46 1.68 1.37
C ILE A 120 -7.33 1.59 2.63
N VAL A 121 -8.64 1.72 2.49
CA VAL A 121 -9.60 1.64 3.59
C VAL A 121 -9.51 0.30 4.31
N TRP A 122 -9.46 -0.79 3.55
CA TRP A 122 -9.29 -2.15 4.09
C TRP A 122 -8.07 -2.25 4.98
N ARG A 123 -6.90 -1.83 4.50
CA ARG A 123 -5.66 -1.93 5.27
C ARG A 123 -5.67 -1.06 6.52
N LEU A 124 -6.20 0.16 6.44
CA LEU A 124 -6.31 1.08 7.58
C LEU A 124 -7.24 0.56 8.68
N LEU A 125 -8.37 -0.06 8.29
CA LEU A 125 -9.32 -0.62 9.24
C LEU A 125 -8.81 -1.94 9.85
N LYS A 126 -8.25 -2.82 9.02
CA LYS A 126 -7.79 -4.15 9.48
C LYS A 126 -6.53 -4.08 10.35
N SER A 127 -5.63 -3.15 10.08
CA SER A 127 -4.49 -2.90 10.97
C SER A 127 -4.87 -2.21 12.29
N GLY A 128 -6.11 -1.72 12.41
CA GLY A 128 -6.55 -0.97 13.59
C GLY A 128 -6.05 0.48 13.65
N LEU A 129 -5.24 0.94 12.66
CA LEU A 129 -4.73 2.31 12.63
C LEU A 129 -5.87 3.35 12.57
N LYS A 130 -6.94 3.04 11.85
CA LYS A 130 -8.15 3.86 11.79
C LYS A 130 -9.37 3.02 12.15
N LYS A 131 -10.27 3.59 12.97
CA LYS A 131 -11.52 2.93 13.39
C LYS A 131 -12.72 3.34 12.55
N LYS A 132 -12.67 4.53 11.94
CA LYS A 132 -13.75 5.09 11.11
C LYS A 132 -13.14 5.74 9.88
N VAL A 133 -13.78 5.56 8.73
CA VAL A 133 -13.39 6.17 7.45
C VAL A 133 -14.64 6.74 6.79
N LEU A 134 -14.56 7.97 6.32
CA LEU A 134 -15.61 8.59 5.51
C LEU A 134 -15.18 8.51 4.04
N TYR A 135 -16.02 7.87 3.21
CA TYR A 135 -15.87 7.82 1.77
C TYR A 135 -16.85 8.79 1.11
N LEU A 136 -16.34 9.72 0.33
CA LEU A 136 -17.13 10.71 -0.39
C LEU A 136 -16.98 10.52 -1.90
N ALA A 137 -18.10 10.58 -2.62
CA ALA A 137 -18.13 10.63 -4.07
C ALA A 137 -19.14 11.70 -4.52
N ASP A 138 -18.92 12.24 -5.72
CA ASP A 138 -19.73 13.35 -6.28
C ASP A 138 -21.14 12.93 -6.67
N ARG A 139 -21.39 11.63 -6.91
CA ARG A 139 -22.67 11.10 -7.35
C ARG A 139 -23.11 9.92 -6.50
N ASN A 140 -24.38 9.90 -6.09
CA ASN A 140 -24.98 8.81 -5.31
C ASN A 140 -24.86 7.44 -6.00
N ILE A 141 -25.02 7.39 -7.33
CA ILE A 141 -24.89 6.14 -8.10
C ILE A 141 -23.48 5.54 -7.98
N LEU A 142 -22.42 6.38 -7.90
CA LEU A 142 -21.05 5.92 -7.72
C LEU A 142 -20.83 5.35 -6.31
N VAL A 143 -21.49 5.94 -5.30
CA VAL A 143 -21.45 5.40 -3.92
C VAL A 143 -22.10 4.03 -3.88
N ASP A 144 -23.29 3.87 -4.47
CA ASP A 144 -24.03 2.61 -4.49
C ASP A 144 -23.25 1.51 -5.25
N GLN A 145 -22.69 1.83 -6.41
CA GLN A 145 -21.83 0.91 -7.15
C GLN A 145 -20.58 0.53 -6.36
N SER A 146 -19.94 1.49 -5.70
CA SER A 146 -18.76 1.23 -4.86
C SER A 146 -19.08 0.26 -3.74
N ILE A 147 -20.20 0.46 -3.02
CA ILE A 147 -20.63 -0.42 -1.92
C ILE A 147 -20.92 -1.83 -2.42
N GLN A 148 -21.63 -1.96 -3.54
CA GLN A 148 -22.04 -3.26 -4.08
C GLN A 148 -20.89 -4.06 -4.72
N GLN A 149 -19.84 -3.40 -5.19
CA GLN A 149 -18.72 -4.01 -5.89
C GLN A 149 -17.46 -4.06 -5.00
N ASP A 150 -16.66 -3.00 -5.03
CA ASP A 150 -15.35 -3.00 -4.41
C ASP A 150 -15.41 -3.06 -2.87
N PHE A 151 -16.36 -2.36 -2.25
CA PHE A 151 -16.52 -2.31 -0.78
C PHE A 151 -17.37 -3.45 -0.20
N LYS A 152 -17.85 -4.39 -1.01
CA LYS A 152 -18.62 -5.54 -0.55
C LYS A 152 -18.02 -6.30 0.63
N PRO A 153 -16.68 -6.52 0.72
CA PRO A 153 -16.07 -7.14 1.90
C PRO A 153 -16.25 -6.36 3.20
N LEU A 154 -16.56 -5.07 3.12
CA LEU A 154 -16.83 -4.18 4.24
C LEU A 154 -18.33 -3.88 4.42
N GLU A 155 -19.24 -4.52 3.68
CA GLU A 155 -20.67 -4.23 3.67
C GLU A 155 -21.28 -4.22 5.08
N LYS A 156 -20.90 -5.18 5.93
CA LYS A 156 -21.42 -5.30 7.31
C LYS A 156 -21.05 -4.14 8.22
N VAL A 157 -20.03 -3.36 7.88
CA VAL A 157 -19.51 -2.22 8.66
C VAL A 157 -19.63 -0.90 7.90
N THR A 158 -20.25 -0.93 6.72
CA THR A 158 -20.47 0.25 5.87
C THR A 158 -21.89 0.77 6.08
N HIS A 159 -22.00 2.08 6.31
CA HIS A 159 -23.28 2.78 6.40
C HIS A 159 -23.33 3.90 5.37
N LYS A 160 -24.38 3.92 4.54
CA LYS A 160 -24.63 5.04 3.61
C LYS A 160 -25.37 6.14 4.36
N ILE A 161 -24.78 7.31 4.46
CA ILE A 161 -25.43 8.49 5.06
C ILE A 161 -26.46 9.03 4.06
N ASP A 162 -27.71 9.06 4.47
CA ASP A 162 -28.83 9.65 3.72
C ASP A 162 -29.45 10.78 4.53
N TYR A 163 -29.12 12.02 4.16
CA TYR A 163 -29.58 13.22 4.85
C TYR A 163 -31.11 13.38 4.91
N SER A 164 -31.86 12.64 4.08
CA SER A 164 -33.33 12.64 4.12
C SER A 164 -33.89 11.76 5.24
N LYS A 165 -33.11 10.75 5.69
CA LYS A 165 -33.49 9.77 6.71
C LYS A 165 -32.76 9.98 8.03
N ASP A 166 -31.54 10.54 8.01
CA ASP A 166 -30.66 10.67 9.18
C ASP A 166 -30.82 12.04 9.89
N LYS A 167 -31.99 12.67 9.82
CA LYS A 167 -32.26 13.98 10.48
C LYS A 167 -32.28 13.95 12.01
N ASN A 168 -32.00 12.82 12.66
CA ASN A 168 -32.13 12.63 14.11
C ASN A 168 -30.81 12.13 14.77
N HIS A 169 -29.67 12.67 14.41
CA HIS A 169 -28.43 12.46 15.21
C HIS A 169 -27.66 13.74 15.39
#